data_8d67e2dac9403b035f0b804e647e9435
#
_entry.id   8d67e2dac9403b035f0b804e647e9435
#
_cell.length_a   1.000
_cell.length_b   1.000
_cell.length_c   1.000
_cell.angle_alpha   90.00
_cell.angle_beta   90.00
_cell.angle_gamma   90.00
#
_symmetry.space_group_name_H-M   'P 1'
#
loop_
_entity.id
_entity.type
_entity.pdbx_description
1 polymer ?
#
loop_
_entity_poly.entity_id
_entity_poly.type
_entity_poly.pdbx_seq_one_letter_code
_entity_poly.pdbx_strand_id
1 'polypeptide(L)'
;MAVLASGLTACTGRHSNTDVPAEVTMSKEVLLDKIKGGWAGQTIGCTYGGPTEFNYRGIMIADSIPINWPDHYIKHYYENNPWLYDDIYMDLTFVDIFDRLGLDAPVDSFALAFANAEYSLWHGNQAARYNILYKGIMPPESGHWRNSPHADDIDFQIEADFAGLMSPGMPQTASEISDKIGHILAYGDGWYGGVYVANMYALAF
;
A
#
# COMPACT_ATOMS: atom_id res chain seq x y z
N MET A 1 -52.19 -30.09 9.19
CA MET A 1 -51.18 -29.24 8.53
C MET A 1 -50.74 -28.18 9.55
N ALA A 2 -49.59 -28.41 10.15
CA ALA A 2 -48.99 -27.49 11.13
C ALA A 2 -47.84 -26.75 10.43
N VAL A 3 -47.96 -25.40 10.37
CA VAL A 3 -46.94 -24.53 9.83
C VAL A 3 -46.00 -24.14 10.98
N LEU A 4 -44.76 -24.64 10.92
CA LEU A 4 -43.69 -24.23 11.81
C LEU A 4 -43.11 -22.90 11.29
N ALA A 5 -43.33 -21.82 12.02
CA ALA A 5 -42.65 -20.56 11.81
C ALA A 5 -41.32 -20.57 12.58
N SER A 6 -40.18 -20.72 11.86
CA SER A 6 -38.85 -20.55 12.41
C SER A 6 -38.51 -19.07 12.52
N GLY A 7 -38.51 -18.57 13.76
CA GLY A 7 -38.08 -17.21 14.08
C GLY A 7 -36.56 -17.08 13.91
N LEU A 8 -36.14 -16.22 12.97
CA LEU A 8 -34.77 -15.73 12.87
C LEU A 8 -34.52 -14.70 13.99
N THR A 9 -33.77 -15.10 15.01
CA THR A 9 -33.29 -14.18 16.05
C THR A 9 -32.11 -13.41 15.46
N ALA A 10 -32.34 -12.17 15.03
CA ALA A 10 -31.24 -11.29 14.67
C ALA A 10 -30.44 -10.95 15.94
N CYS A 11 -29.15 -11.30 15.96
CA CYS A 11 -28.23 -10.80 16.97
C CYS A 11 -28.08 -9.29 16.81
N THR A 12 -28.84 -8.52 17.58
CA THR A 12 -28.59 -7.08 17.77
C THR A 12 -27.45 -6.94 18.78
N GLY A 13 -26.22 -7.13 18.30
CA GLY A 13 -25.03 -6.67 19.01
C GLY A 13 -25.13 -5.15 19.13
N ARG A 14 -25.39 -4.63 20.34
CA ARG A 14 -25.10 -3.23 20.63
C ARG A 14 -23.60 -3.05 20.45
N HIS A 15 -23.18 -2.52 19.30
CA HIS A 15 -21.89 -1.87 19.19
C HIS A 15 -21.92 -0.71 20.19
N SER A 16 -21.13 -0.81 21.26
CA SER A 16 -20.80 0.35 22.06
C SER A 16 -20.18 1.35 21.08
N ASN A 17 -20.87 2.45 20.85
CA ASN A 17 -20.30 3.63 20.24
C ASN A 17 -19.13 4.03 21.17
N THR A 18 -17.92 3.57 20.90
CA THR A 18 -16.75 4.21 21.44
C THR A 18 -16.75 5.57 20.77
N ASP A 19 -16.98 6.62 21.56
CA ASP A 19 -16.93 8.00 21.08
C ASP A 19 -15.55 8.22 20.44
N VAL A 20 -15.49 8.05 19.13
CA VAL A 20 -14.32 8.45 18.35
C VAL A 20 -14.31 9.97 18.45
N PRO A 21 -13.24 10.59 18.97
CA PRO A 21 -13.20 12.03 19.10
C PRO A 21 -13.41 12.66 17.73
N ALA A 22 -14.30 13.65 17.66
CA ALA A 22 -14.62 14.35 16.41
C ALA A 22 -13.41 15.13 15.86
N GLU A 23 -12.39 15.33 16.68
CA GLU A 23 -11.17 16.07 16.34
C GLU A 23 -9.98 15.47 17.08
N VAL A 24 -8.89 15.25 16.34
CA VAL A 24 -7.58 14.83 16.88
C VAL A 24 -6.61 15.95 16.64
N THR A 25 -5.94 16.41 17.72
CA THR A 25 -4.93 17.47 17.65
C THR A 25 -3.58 16.93 18.07
N MET A 26 -2.53 17.21 17.30
CA MET A 26 -1.16 16.89 17.64
C MET A 26 -0.21 18.04 17.26
N SER A 27 0.96 18.12 17.90
CA SER A 27 1.97 19.11 17.50
C SER A 27 2.63 18.71 16.16
N LYS A 28 3.21 19.70 15.47
CA LYS A 28 3.96 19.44 14.23
C LYS A 28 5.15 18.51 14.43
N GLU A 29 5.80 18.60 15.60
CA GLU A 29 6.94 17.75 15.96
C GLU A 29 6.50 16.30 16.07
N VAL A 30 5.38 16.03 16.75
CA VAL A 30 4.81 14.68 16.89
C VAL A 30 4.36 14.15 15.54
N LEU A 31 3.71 14.97 14.71
CA LEU A 31 3.30 14.60 13.36
C LEU A 31 4.51 14.19 12.51
N LEU A 32 5.56 15.01 12.51
CA LEU A 32 6.79 14.73 11.76
C LEU A 32 7.48 13.46 12.25
N ASP A 33 7.52 13.22 13.56
CA ASP A 33 8.11 12.02 14.15
C ASP A 33 7.34 10.76 13.72
N LYS A 34 6.02 10.79 13.75
CA LYS A 34 5.16 9.69 13.27
C LYS A 34 5.35 9.41 11.78
N ILE A 35 5.40 10.45 10.92
CA ILE A 35 5.66 10.28 9.47
C ILE A 35 7.04 9.65 9.26
N LYS A 36 8.08 10.10 9.94
CA LYS A 36 9.42 9.48 9.88
C LYS A 36 9.39 8.03 10.38
N GLY A 37 8.61 7.75 11.42
CA GLY A 37 8.40 6.41 11.94
C GLY A 37 7.75 5.49 10.91
N GLY A 38 6.76 5.97 10.15
CA GLY A 38 6.13 5.23 9.06
C GLY A 38 7.12 4.85 7.96
N TRP A 39 7.87 5.82 7.43
CA TRP A 39 8.93 5.57 6.42
C TRP A 39 10.03 4.63 6.94
N ALA A 40 10.43 4.79 8.21
CA ALA A 40 11.40 3.89 8.82
C ALA A 40 10.82 2.47 8.96
N GLY A 41 9.55 2.34 9.32
CA GLY A 41 8.85 1.07 9.45
C GLY A 41 8.80 0.30 8.13
N GLN A 42 8.42 0.97 7.03
CA GLN A 42 8.43 0.40 5.69
C GLN A 42 9.85 -0.08 5.30
N THR A 43 10.85 0.79 5.47
CA THR A 43 12.26 0.44 5.19
C THR A 43 12.73 -0.78 6.00
N ILE A 44 12.37 -0.85 7.28
CA ILE A 44 12.70 -1.98 8.15
C ILE A 44 11.98 -3.24 7.65
N GLY A 45 10.68 -3.11 7.29
CA GLY A 45 9.86 -4.21 6.78
C GLY A 45 10.46 -4.84 5.52
N CYS A 46 10.77 -4.03 4.50
CA CYS A 46 11.43 -4.47 3.27
C CYS A 46 12.75 -5.19 3.56
N THR A 47 13.61 -4.59 4.40
CA THR A 47 14.92 -5.17 4.74
C THR A 47 14.78 -6.49 5.52
N TYR A 48 13.79 -6.58 6.42
CA TYR A 48 13.55 -7.78 7.23
C TYR A 48 12.92 -8.92 6.43
N GLY A 49 11.99 -8.61 5.53
CA GLY A 49 11.28 -9.58 4.71
C GLY A 49 12.12 -10.10 3.54
N GLY A 50 12.92 -9.25 2.91
CA GLY A 50 13.63 -9.55 1.68
C GLY A 50 14.45 -10.86 1.69
N PRO A 51 15.26 -11.15 2.73
CA PRO A 51 16.04 -12.40 2.78
C PRO A 51 15.21 -13.68 2.82
N THR A 52 13.94 -13.58 3.21
CA THR A 52 13.03 -14.72 3.32
C THR A 52 12.01 -14.77 2.19
N GLU A 53 11.90 -13.70 1.42
CA GLU A 53 10.98 -13.59 0.30
C GLU A 53 11.19 -14.75 -0.69
N PHE A 54 10.08 -15.37 -1.11
CA PHE A 54 10.02 -16.55 -1.98
C PHE A 54 10.71 -17.83 -1.47
N ASN A 55 11.42 -17.81 -0.34
CA ASN A 55 12.11 -19.00 0.18
C ASN A 55 11.19 -19.96 0.94
N TYR A 56 10.05 -19.50 1.42
CA TYR A 56 9.11 -20.26 2.26
C TYR A 56 7.71 -20.40 1.63
N ARG A 57 7.66 -20.59 0.31
CA ARG A 57 6.37 -20.68 -0.40
C ARG A 57 5.56 -21.89 0.07
N GLY A 58 4.32 -21.63 0.52
CA GLY A 58 3.38 -22.64 0.97
C GLY A 58 3.68 -23.28 2.33
N ILE A 59 4.68 -22.78 3.06
CA ILE A 59 5.03 -23.19 4.42
C ILE A 59 5.28 -21.96 5.31
N MET A 60 5.16 -22.18 6.62
CA MET A 60 5.55 -21.15 7.61
C MET A 60 7.02 -21.31 7.97
N ILE A 61 7.70 -20.20 8.24
CA ILE A 61 9.05 -20.20 8.82
C ILE A 61 8.93 -20.75 10.24
N ALA A 62 9.69 -21.81 10.57
CA ALA A 62 9.67 -22.38 11.91
C ALA A 62 10.28 -21.38 12.91
N ASP A 63 9.69 -21.29 14.13
CA ASP A 63 10.14 -20.38 15.18
C ASP A 63 11.61 -20.60 15.59
N SER A 64 12.15 -21.80 15.32
CA SER A 64 13.55 -22.13 15.58
C SER A 64 14.54 -21.57 14.55
N ILE A 65 14.05 -21.03 13.42
CA ILE A 65 14.90 -20.44 12.39
C ILE A 65 15.14 -18.97 12.72
N PRO A 66 16.38 -18.56 13.06
CA PRO A 66 16.65 -17.17 13.38
C PRO A 66 16.61 -16.31 12.10
N ILE A 67 15.93 -15.18 12.17
CA ILE A 67 16.05 -14.11 11.16
C ILE A 67 17.11 -13.14 11.70
N ASN A 68 18.28 -13.17 11.09
CA ASN A 68 19.41 -12.37 11.54
C ASN A 68 19.20 -10.89 11.19
N TRP A 69 19.53 -10.02 12.15
CA TRP A 69 19.53 -8.57 11.97
C TRP A 69 20.87 -8.00 12.49
N PRO A 70 21.96 -8.07 11.68
CA PRO A 70 23.24 -7.54 12.09
C PRO A 70 23.29 -6.01 12.03
N ASP A 71 24.30 -5.42 12.67
CA ASP A 71 24.55 -3.98 12.61
C ASP A 71 24.68 -3.51 11.15
N HIS A 72 24.17 -2.32 10.86
CA HIS A 72 24.19 -1.71 9.54
C HIS A 72 23.46 -2.49 8.43
N TYR A 73 22.53 -3.37 8.77
CA TYR A 73 21.85 -4.27 7.84
C TYR A 73 21.08 -3.53 6.76
N ILE A 74 20.32 -2.49 7.12
CA ILE A 74 19.62 -1.62 6.16
C ILE A 74 20.60 -1.02 5.16
N LYS A 75 21.71 -0.42 5.64
CA LYS A 75 22.73 0.16 4.78
C LYS A 75 23.31 -0.87 3.83
N HIS A 76 23.62 -2.07 4.35
CA HIS A 76 24.15 -3.18 3.54
C HIS A 76 23.20 -3.53 2.38
N TYR A 77 21.88 -3.63 2.66
CA TYR A 77 20.90 -3.96 1.63
C TYR A 77 20.72 -2.84 0.62
N TYR A 78 20.66 -1.58 1.04
CA TYR A 78 20.59 -0.46 0.11
C TYR A 78 21.78 -0.39 -0.86
N GLU A 79 22.97 -0.72 -0.39
CA GLU A 79 24.19 -0.68 -1.20
C GLU A 79 24.34 -1.90 -2.13
N ASN A 80 23.83 -3.07 -1.73
CA ASN A 80 24.08 -4.33 -2.45
C ASN A 80 22.84 -4.93 -3.12
N ASN A 81 21.65 -4.58 -2.64
CA ASN A 81 20.37 -5.12 -3.10
C ASN A 81 19.30 -4.00 -3.27
N PRO A 82 19.61 -2.91 -4.01
CA PRO A 82 18.72 -1.75 -4.08
C PRO A 82 17.35 -2.07 -4.68
N TRP A 83 17.23 -3.14 -5.48
CA TRP A 83 15.95 -3.57 -6.07
C TRP A 83 14.92 -4.05 -5.04
N LEU A 84 15.35 -4.33 -3.80
CA LEU A 84 14.49 -4.75 -2.70
C LEU A 84 13.57 -3.62 -2.20
N TYR A 85 13.85 -2.39 -2.59
CA TYR A 85 13.16 -1.19 -2.09
C TYR A 85 12.27 -0.54 -3.16
N ASP A 86 11.81 -1.30 -4.15
CA ASP A 86 10.88 -0.82 -5.17
C ASP A 86 9.59 -0.25 -4.57
N ASP A 87 9.04 -0.84 -3.51
CA ASP A 87 7.90 -0.32 -2.75
C ASP A 87 8.13 1.14 -2.31
N ILE A 88 9.28 1.40 -1.69
CA ILE A 88 9.66 2.75 -1.23
C ILE A 88 9.87 3.70 -2.42
N TYR A 89 10.48 3.24 -3.49
CA TYR A 89 10.70 4.08 -4.68
C TYR A 89 9.40 4.46 -5.36
N MET A 90 8.42 3.55 -5.38
CA MET A 90 7.09 3.85 -5.91
C MET A 90 6.35 4.84 -5.05
N ASP A 91 6.29 4.63 -3.75
CA ASP A 91 5.71 5.57 -2.80
C ASP A 91 6.30 6.98 -2.97
N LEU A 92 7.64 7.08 -3.00
CA LEU A 92 8.33 8.36 -3.20
C LEU A 92 8.04 8.98 -4.56
N THR A 93 7.85 8.18 -5.61
CA THR A 93 7.48 8.68 -6.94
C THR A 93 6.11 9.34 -6.89
N PHE A 94 5.14 8.77 -6.19
CA PHE A 94 3.81 9.34 -6.05
C PHE A 94 3.82 10.58 -5.16
N VAL A 95 4.56 10.57 -4.05
CA VAL A 95 4.74 11.73 -3.18
C VAL A 95 5.38 12.92 -3.93
N ASP A 96 6.39 12.66 -4.77
CA ASP A 96 7.02 13.70 -5.61
C ASP A 96 6.02 14.36 -6.57
N ILE A 97 5.10 13.59 -7.15
CA ILE A 97 4.06 14.17 -8.01
C ILE A 97 3.11 15.05 -7.21
N PHE A 98 2.69 14.62 -6.01
CA PHE A 98 1.87 15.43 -5.13
C PHE A 98 2.59 16.73 -4.71
N ASP A 99 3.87 16.65 -4.38
CA ASP A 99 4.68 17.84 -3.99
C ASP A 99 4.78 18.85 -5.15
N ARG A 100 5.02 18.38 -6.36
CA ARG A 100 5.20 19.26 -7.54
C ARG A 100 3.90 19.79 -8.14
N LEU A 101 2.83 18.97 -8.15
CA LEU A 101 1.59 19.30 -8.88
C LEU A 101 0.39 19.52 -7.97
N GLY A 102 0.51 19.26 -6.67
CA GLY A 102 -0.56 19.40 -5.69
C GLY A 102 -1.50 18.18 -5.61
N LEU A 103 -2.44 18.27 -4.67
CA LEU A 103 -3.36 17.16 -4.35
C LEU A 103 -4.32 16.83 -5.50
N ASP A 104 -4.62 17.81 -6.34
CA ASP A 104 -5.51 17.67 -7.50
C ASP A 104 -4.81 17.17 -8.77
N ALA A 105 -3.52 16.82 -8.68
CA ALA A 105 -2.75 16.30 -9.81
C ALA A 105 -3.52 15.18 -10.55
N PRO A 106 -3.59 15.22 -11.90
CA PRO A 106 -4.30 14.19 -12.66
C PRO A 106 -3.60 12.84 -12.55
N VAL A 107 -4.36 11.74 -12.54
CA VAL A 107 -3.83 10.38 -12.39
C VAL A 107 -2.80 10.03 -13.47
N ASP A 108 -2.94 10.58 -14.66
CA ASP A 108 -1.98 10.37 -15.77
C ASP A 108 -0.57 10.85 -15.41
N SER A 109 -0.44 11.90 -14.59
CA SER A 109 0.88 12.38 -14.14
C SER A 109 1.59 11.36 -13.25
N PHE A 110 0.86 10.70 -12.36
CA PHE A 110 1.38 9.63 -11.54
C PHE A 110 1.74 8.39 -12.40
N ALA A 111 0.84 8.00 -13.29
CA ALA A 111 1.04 6.87 -14.18
C ALA A 111 2.28 7.04 -15.07
N LEU A 112 2.46 8.22 -15.64
CA LEU A 112 3.63 8.51 -16.49
C LEU A 112 4.93 8.61 -15.69
N ALA A 113 4.91 9.21 -14.50
CA ALA A 113 6.08 9.25 -13.63
C ALA A 113 6.52 7.84 -13.21
N PHE A 114 5.58 7.02 -12.75
CA PHE A 114 5.80 5.63 -12.43
C PHE A 114 6.31 4.81 -13.63
N ALA A 115 5.64 4.90 -14.77
CA ALA A 115 6.00 4.11 -15.95
C ALA A 115 7.39 4.46 -16.52
N ASN A 116 7.82 5.72 -16.41
CA ASN A 116 9.14 6.19 -16.87
C ASN A 116 10.23 6.12 -15.80
N ALA A 117 9.92 5.69 -14.59
CA ALA A 117 10.92 5.54 -13.54
C ALA A 117 11.97 4.46 -13.90
N GLU A 118 13.23 4.68 -13.49
CA GLU A 118 14.35 3.81 -13.89
C GLU A 118 14.58 2.62 -12.95
N TYR A 119 13.91 2.57 -11.80
CA TYR A 119 14.00 1.41 -10.90
C TYR A 119 13.29 0.18 -11.46
N SER A 120 13.73 -0.99 -11.01
CA SER A 120 13.14 -2.28 -11.40
C SER A 120 11.69 -2.38 -10.93
N LEU A 121 10.84 -2.98 -11.75
CA LEU A 121 9.46 -3.27 -11.41
C LEU A 121 9.16 -4.73 -11.73
N TRP A 122 8.29 -5.33 -10.94
CA TRP A 122 7.92 -6.74 -11.02
C TRP A 122 6.40 -6.89 -11.09
N HIS A 123 5.91 -8.06 -11.40
CA HIS A 123 4.51 -8.48 -11.33
C HIS A 123 3.50 -7.42 -11.86
N GLY A 124 2.59 -6.95 -11.02
CA GLY A 124 1.57 -5.96 -11.36
C GLY A 124 2.16 -4.63 -11.80
N ASN A 125 3.24 -4.20 -11.16
CA ASN A 125 3.98 -2.99 -11.50
C ASN A 125 4.59 -3.06 -12.90
N GLN A 126 5.21 -4.19 -13.24
CA GLN A 126 5.78 -4.39 -14.57
C GLN A 126 4.68 -4.46 -15.64
N ALA A 127 3.56 -5.13 -15.35
CA ALA A 127 2.43 -5.22 -16.25
C ALA A 127 1.81 -3.84 -16.52
N ALA A 128 1.64 -3.02 -15.48
CA ALA A 128 1.13 -1.66 -15.61
C ALA A 128 2.08 -0.77 -16.43
N ARG A 129 3.38 -0.79 -16.13
CA ARG A 129 4.41 -0.08 -16.92
C ARG A 129 4.32 -0.46 -18.41
N TYR A 130 4.22 -1.76 -18.71
CA TYR A 130 4.10 -2.25 -20.09
C TYR A 130 2.82 -1.75 -20.76
N ASN A 131 1.70 -1.79 -20.06
CA ASN A 131 0.41 -1.31 -20.59
C ASN A 131 0.48 0.18 -20.93
N ILE A 132 1.06 1.00 -20.04
CA ILE A 132 1.16 2.45 -20.21
C ILE A 132 2.10 2.78 -21.36
N LEU A 133 3.35 2.29 -21.33
CA LEU A 133 4.39 2.71 -22.26
C LEU A 133 4.28 2.09 -23.66
N TYR A 134 3.86 0.83 -23.75
CA TYR A 134 3.89 0.08 -25.03
C TYR A 134 2.52 -0.15 -25.64
N LYS A 135 1.46 -0.18 -24.83
CA LYS A 135 0.09 -0.33 -25.34
C LYS A 135 -0.72 0.96 -25.34
N GLY A 136 -0.24 2.02 -24.66
CA GLY A 136 -0.97 3.28 -24.50
C GLY A 136 -2.23 3.13 -23.64
N ILE A 137 -2.29 2.11 -22.77
CA ILE A 137 -3.42 1.87 -21.88
C ILE A 137 -3.16 2.61 -20.59
N MET A 138 -3.91 3.68 -20.36
CA MET A 138 -3.81 4.55 -19.18
C MET A 138 -4.73 4.08 -18.02
N PRO A 139 -4.52 4.57 -16.79
CA PRO A 139 -5.45 4.30 -15.70
C PRO A 139 -6.89 4.75 -16.01
N PRO A 140 -7.90 4.07 -15.46
CA PRO A 140 -7.82 2.91 -14.59
C PRO A 140 -7.57 1.58 -15.32
N GLU A 141 -7.61 1.58 -16.64
CA GLU A 141 -7.54 0.36 -17.48
C GLU A 141 -6.16 -0.31 -17.43
N SER A 142 -5.08 0.43 -17.11
CA SER A 142 -3.72 -0.13 -17.03
C SER A 142 -3.60 -1.20 -15.95
N GLY A 143 -4.26 -1.03 -14.79
CA GLY A 143 -4.28 -2.00 -13.69
C GLY A 143 -5.41 -3.02 -13.77
N HIS A 144 -6.38 -2.82 -14.69
CA HIS A 144 -7.58 -3.65 -14.76
C HIS A 144 -7.24 -5.11 -15.13
N TRP A 145 -7.92 -6.08 -14.54
CA TRP A 145 -7.72 -7.53 -14.75
C TRP A 145 -7.83 -7.98 -16.21
N ARG A 146 -8.50 -7.22 -17.08
CA ARG A 146 -8.54 -7.49 -18.52
C ARG A 146 -7.22 -7.21 -19.23
N ASN A 147 -6.40 -6.34 -18.66
CA ASN A 147 -5.15 -5.88 -19.24
C ASN A 147 -3.93 -6.32 -18.45
N SER A 148 -4.12 -6.76 -17.19
CA SER A 148 -3.06 -7.22 -16.30
C SER A 148 -3.42 -8.57 -15.66
N PRO A 149 -2.64 -9.63 -15.86
CA PRO A 149 -2.82 -10.88 -15.15
C PRO A 149 -2.45 -10.81 -13.68
N HIS A 150 -1.90 -9.68 -13.24
CA HIS A 150 -1.39 -9.39 -11.90
C HIS A 150 -2.24 -8.34 -11.17
N ALA A 151 -3.48 -8.09 -11.63
CA ALA A 151 -4.33 -7.05 -11.05
C ALA A 151 -4.66 -7.28 -9.57
N ASP A 152 -4.73 -8.54 -9.14
CA ASP A 152 -5.03 -8.95 -7.76
C ASP A 152 -3.76 -9.30 -6.95
N ASP A 153 -2.57 -9.06 -7.50
CA ASP A 153 -1.31 -9.28 -6.79
C ASP A 153 -1.11 -8.26 -5.65
N ILE A 154 -0.09 -8.52 -4.82
CA ILE A 154 0.17 -7.75 -3.60
C ILE A 154 0.74 -6.34 -3.85
N ASP A 155 1.16 -6.03 -5.08
CA ASP A 155 1.96 -4.83 -5.39
C ASP A 155 1.39 -3.55 -4.76
N PHE A 156 0.12 -3.21 -4.99
CA PHE A 156 -0.45 -1.99 -4.40
C PHE A 156 -0.61 -2.07 -2.87
N GLN A 157 -0.75 -3.26 -2.31
CA GLN A 157 -0.82 -3.43 -0.85
C GLN A 157 0.48 -3.02 -0.15
N ILE A 158 1.62 -3.22 -0.80
CA ILE A 158 2.95 -2.88 -0.28
C ILE A 158 3.42 -1.48 -0.70
N GLU A 159 2.62 -0.74 -1.45
CA GLU A 159 2.93 0.56 -2.04
C GLU A 159 1.84 1.62 -1.74
N ALA A 160 1.07 1.43 -0.67
CA ALA A 160 -0.02 2.34 -0.30
C ALA A 160 0.27 3.12 0.99
N ASP A 161 1.41 2.93 1.61
CA ASP A 161 1.82 3.52 2.88
C ASP A 161 1.78 5.06 2.81
N PHE A 162 2.25 5.63 1.70
CA PHE A 162 2.25 7.07 1.48
C PHE A 162 0.86 7.69 1.59
N ALA A 163 -0.18 7.03 1.09
CA ALA A 163 -1.54 7.55 1.09
C ALA A 163 -2.05 7.75 2.53
N GLY A 164 -1.73 6.81 3.42
CA GLY A 164 -2.04 6.90 4.84
C GLY A 164 -1.17 7.94 5.56
N LEU A 165 0.14 7.98 5.28
CA LEU A 165 1.07 8.96 5.87
C LEU A 165 0.75 10.40 5.45
N MET A 166 0.17 10.61 4.27
CA MET A 166 -0.34 11.90 3.80
C MET A 166 -1.71 12.27 4.38
N SER A 167 -2.41 11.34 5.03
CA SER A 167 -3.79 11.48 5.49
C SER A 167 -3.93 11.18 7.00
N PRO A 168 -3.16 11.84 7.88
CA PRO A 168 -3.16 11.55 9.32
C PRO A 168 -4.55 11.76 9.94
N GLY A 169 -5.14 10.70 10.49
CA GLY A 169 -6.50 10.71 11.07
C GLY A 169 -7.64 10.82 10.06
N MET A 170 -7.35 10.76 8.76
CA MET A 170 -8.32 10.96 7.67
C MET A 170 -8.45 9.72 6.77
N PRO A 171 -9.05 8.63 7.24
CA PRO A 171 -9.14 7.37 6.49
C PRO A 171 -9.90 7.50 5.17
N GLN A 172 -10.90 8.37 5.09
CA GLN A 172 -11.60 8.63 3.84
C GLN A 172 -10.66 9.24 2.80
N THR A 173 -9.86 10.23 3.18
CA THR A 173 -8.87 10.86 2.27
C THR A 173 -7.81 9.83 1.83
N ALA A 174 -7.33 8.98 2.74
CA ALA A 174 -6.42 7.88 2.40
C ALA A 174 -7.04 6.94 1.35
N SER A 175 -8.33 6.61 1.50
CA SER A 175 -9.07 5.79 0.54
C SER A 175 -9.22 6.49 -0.81
N GLU A 176 -9.51 7.79 -0.85
CA GLU A 176 -9.64 8.58 -2.08
C GLU A 176 -8.29 8.67 -2.84
N ILE A 177 -7.19 8.86 -2.13
CA ILE A 177 -5.84 8.81 -2.72
C ILE A 177 -5.55 7.41 -3.27
N SER A 178 -5.87 6.37 -2.51
CA SER A 178 -5.67 4.97 -2.91
C SER A 178 -6.52 4.59 -4.12
N ASP A 179 -7.77 5.09 -4.21
CA ASP A 179 -8.63 4.89 -5.38
C ASP A 179 -8.03 5.53 -6.62
N LYS A 180 -7.56 6.78 -6.49
CA LYS A 180 -6.95 7.53 -7.57
C LYS A 180 -5.68 6.85 -8.13
N ILE A 181 -4.80 6.36 -7.25
CA ILE A 181 -3.47 5.87 -7.60
C ILE A 181 -3.45 4.36 -7.83
N GLY A 182 -4.13 3.59 -7.00
CA GLY A 182 -4.05 2.13 -7.00
C GLY A 182 -4.48 1.50 -8.31
N HIS A 183 -5.43 2.11 -9.01
CA HIS A 183 -5.88 1.62 -10.30
C HIS A 183 -4.89 1.83 -11.46
N ILE A 184 -3.74 2.44 -11.22
CA ILE A 184 -2.62 2.43 -12.17
C ILE A 184 -2.17 0.98 -12.41
N LEU A 185 -2.15 0.14 -11.34
CA LEU A 185 -1.53 -1.18 -11.35
C LEU A 185 -2.39 -2.31 -10.79
N ALA A 186 -3.44 -2.03 -10.01
CA ALA A 186 -4.21 -3.04 -9.29
C ALA A 186 -5.73 -2.87 -9.39
N TYR A 187 -6.43 -3.97 -9.25
CA TYR A 187 -7.89 -4.07 -9.14
C TYR A 187 -8.22 -5.20 -8.16
N GLY A 188 -9.52 -5.33 -7.79
CA GLY A 188 -9.98 -6.42 -6.94
C GLY A 188 -9.29 -6.45 -5.59
N ASP A 189 -8.87 -7.64 -5.15
CA ASP A 189 -8.27 -7.84 -3.83
C ASP A 189 -6.91 -7.14 -3.69
N GLY A 190 -6.15 -7.02 -4.76
CA GLY A 190 -4.89 -6.26 -4.77
C GLY A 190 -5.10 -4.78 -4.45
N TRP A 191 -6.12 -4.16 -5.04
CA TRP A 191 -6.50 -2.78 -4.74
C TRP A 191 -7.07 -2.63 -3.32
N TYR A 192 -7.98 -3.53 -2.90
CA TYR A 192 -8.52 -3.52 -1.53
C TYR A 192 -7.43 -3.68 -0.47
N GLY A 193 -6.42 -4.49 -0.72
CA GLY A 193 -5.27 -4.66 0.15
C GLY A 193 -4.53 -3.33 0.38
N GLY A 194 -4.28 -2.56 -0.68
CA GLY A 194 -3.68 -1.23 -0.59
C GLY A 194 -4.53 -0.23 0.18
N VAL A 195 -5.85 -0.16 -0.12
CA VAL A 195 -6.78 0.69 0.64
C VAL A 195 -6.76 0.35 2.13
N TYR A 196 -6.72 -0.94 2.46
CA TYR A 196 -6.64 -1.40 3.85
C TYR A 196 -5.37 -0.92 4.54
N VAL A 197 -4.21 -1.09 3.90
CA VAL A 197 -2.90 -0.63 4.44
C VAL A 197 -2.88 0.89 4.61
N ALA A 198 -3.28 1.64 3.60
CA ALA A 198 -3.36 3.10 3.68
C ALA A 198 -4.21 3.58 4.86
N ASN A 199 -5.35 2.93 5.10
CA ASN A 199 -6.22 3.25 6.23
C ASN A 199 -5.59 2.89 7.58
N MET A 200 -4.84 1.78 7.68
CA MET A 200 -4.09 1.46 8.90
C MET A 200 -3.08 2.56 9.24
N TYR A 201 -2.33 3.05 8.25
CA TYR A 201 -1.40 4.17 8.44
C TYR A 201 -2.12 5.46 8.84
N ALA A 202 -3.22 5.80 8.17
CA ALA A 202 -4.00 7.00 8.50
C ALA A 202 -4.54 6.98 9.94
N LEU A 203 -4.92 5.79 10.45
CA LEU A 203 -5.45 5.61 11.80
C LEU A 203 -4.38 5.43 12.89
N ALA A 204 -3.11 5.29 12.51
CA ALA A 204 -1.98 5.17 13.45
C ALA A 204 -1.52 6.52 14.02
N PHE A 205 -2.08 7.63 13.57
CA PHE A 205 -1.82 8.99 14.06
C PHE A 205 -2.73 9.35 15.26
#